data_c4721d92da1e0e99e826d5f2551ab729
#
_entry.id   c4721d92da1e0e99e826d5f2551ab729
#
_cell.length_a   1.000
_cell.length_b   1.000
_cell.length_c   1.000
_cell.angle_alpha   90.00
_cell.angle_beta   90.00
_cell.angle_gamma   90.00
#
_symmetry.space_group_name_H-M   'P 1'
#
loop_
_entity.id
_entity.type
_entity.pdbx_description
1 polymer ?
#
loop_
_entity_poly.entity_id
_entity_poly.type
_entity_poly.pdbx_seq_one_letter_code
_entity_poly.pdbx_strand_id
1 'polypeptide(L)'
;MMPAPYRKTLLRQISQHAHSEVVGMLPEGNWISRAPSLKRKAILLAKVQDEAGHGLYLYAAAETLDSTRDEMIDALHMGRAKYSTIFNYPTLAWADVGVIGWLVDGAAIMNQVPLCRCSYGPYARAMIRICKEESFHQRQGFESLLTMMRGTQAQRDMVQDAVDRWWFPVLMMFGPPDNASPNSAQTMAWGIKRISNDDLRQRFVDATVEQARVLGVTLPDPGLRWNAERGHYDFSPLDWTEFKRVLDGHGPCNRERLATRRRAHDEGEWVREAALAHARKRAAHNVALAALATPVAPAD
;
A
#
# COMPACT_ATOMS: atom_id res chain seq x y z
N MET A 1 -5.07 -14.41 -27.08
CA MET A 1 -3.72 -13.98 -26.64
C MET A 1 -3.86 -12.59 -26.00
N MET A 2 -3.22 -12.34 -24.86
CA MET A 2 -3.28 -11.05 -24.16
C MET A 2 -2.48 -9.98 -24.95
N PRO A 3 -3.04 -8.80 -25.25
CA PRO A 3 -2.30 -7.73 -25.93
C PRO A 3 -1.11 -7.25 -25.11
N ALA A 4 0.05 -7.05 -25.75
CA ALA A 4 1.29 -6.65 -25.05
C ALA A 4 1.18 -5.32 -24.26
N PRO A 5 0.52 -4.27 -24.76
CA PRO A 5 0.33 -3.03 -23.97
C PRO A 5 -0.54 -3.23 -22.72
N TYR A 6 -1.58 -4.08 -22.79
CA TYR A 6 -2.43 -4.43 -21.66
C TYR A 6 -1.62 -5.17 -20.60
N ARG A 7 -0.85 -6.22 -21.00
CA ARG A 7 0.04 -6.97 -20.10
C ARG A 7 1.06 -6.06 -19.40
N LYS A 8 1.74 -5.20 -20.15
CA LYS A 8 2.71 -4.25 -19.61
C LYS A 8 2.10 -3.31 -18.57
N THR A 9 0.87 -2.84 -18.83
CA THR A 9 0.16 -1.95 -17.91
C THR A 9 -0.25 -2.67 -16.64
N LEU A 10 -0.77 -3.89 -16.74
CA LEU A 10 -1.11 -4.72 -15.58
C LEU A 10 0.12 -5.02 -14.74
N LEU A 11 1.20 -5.51 -15.34
CA LEU A 11 2.43 -5.84 -14.63
C LEU A 11 2.94 -4.63 -13.85
N ARG A 12 3.02 -3.45 -14.51
CA ARG A 12 3.42 -2.21 -13.85
C ARG A 12 2.52 -1.86 -12.66
N GLN A 13 1.20 -1.93 -12.84
CA GLN A 13 0.24 -1.55 -11.79
C GLN A 13 0.28 -2.52 -10.61
N ILE A 14 0.30 -3.83 -10.88
CA ILE A 14 0.30 -4.85 -9.83
C ILE A 14 1.64 -4.84 -9.09
N SER A 15 2.77 -4.73 -9.79
CA SER A 15 4.09 -4.61 -9.14
C SER A 15 4.20 -3.36 -8.29
N GLN A 16 3.75 -2.20 -8.79
CA GLN A 16 3.75 -0.96 -8.00
C GLN A 16 2.88 -1.07 -6.75
N HIS A 17 1.74 -1.77 -6.84
CA HIS A 17 0.87 -2.04 -5.70
C HIS A 17 1.58 -2.96 -4.70
N ALA A 18 2.13 -4.10 -5.14
CA ALA A 18 2.89 -5.01 -4.29
C ALA A 18 4.06 -4.31 -3.57
N HIS A 19 4.79 -3.46 -4.29
CA HIS A 19 5.86 -2.65 -3.70
C HIS A 19 5.32 -1.67 -2.66
N SER A 20 4.12 -1.12 -2.86
CA SER A 20 3.49 -0.21 -1.90
C SER A 20 3.18 -0.90 -0.59
N GLU A 21 2.62 -2.11 -0.62
CA GLU A 21 2.34 -2.92 0.56
C GLU A 21 3.65 -3.22 1.35
N VAL A 22 4.67 -3.73 0.66
CA VAL A 22 5.97 -4.07 1.29
C VAL A 22 6.66 -2.84 1.88
N VAL A 23 6.60 -1.68 1.21
CA VAL A 23 7.19 -0.44 1.73
C VAL A 23 6.33 0.15 2.84
N GLY A 24 5.01 0.06 2.72
CA GLY A 24 4.04 0.62 3.66
C GLY A 24 4.15 0.03 5.07
N MET A 25 4.43 -1.26 5.18
CA MET A 25 4.60 -1.93 6.48
C MET A 25 5.78 -1.40 7.31
N LEU A 26 6.81 -0.84 6.68
CA LEU A 26 8.06 -0.47 7.37
C LEU A 26 7.89 0.73 8.32
N PRO A 27 7.26 1.85 7.93
CA PRO A 27 7.02 2.98 8.83
C PRO A 27 6.23 2.61 10.08
N GLU A 28 5.23 1.77 9.93
CA GLU A 28 4.38 1.31 11.03
C GLU A 28 5.08 0.23 11.86
N GLY A 29 5.82 -0.69 11.22
CA GLY A 29 6.62 -1.71 11.89
C GLY A 29 7.60 -1.15 12.91
N ASN A 30 8.17 0.02 12.65
CA ASN A 30 9.03 0.76 13.59
C ASN A 30 8.32 1.21 14.87
N TRP A 31 6.98 1.19 14.91
CA TRP A 31 6.18 1.58 16.06
C TRP A 31 5.71 0.41 16.91
N ILE A 32 5.89 -0.84 16.49
CA ILE A 32 5.42 -2.03 17.22
C ILE A 32 5.98 -2.03 18.65
N SER A 33 7.28 -1.84 18.83
CA SER A 33 7.91 -1.81 20.16
C SER A 33 7.51 -0.57 20.98
N ARG A 34 7.17 0.54 20.33
CA ARG A 34 6.83 1.84 20.95
C ARG A 34 5.32 2.05 21.16
N ALA A 35 4.48 1.16 20.66
CA ALA A 35 3.03 1.27 20.82
C ALA A 35 2.63 1.31 22.31
N PRO A 36 1.60 2.11 22.70
CA PRO A 36 1.37 2.51 24.09
C PRO A 36 0.85 1.40 25.00
N SER A 37 0.43 0.26 24.48
CA SER A 37 -0.05 -0.88 25.26
C SER A 37 0.22 -2.20 24.57
N LEU A 38 0.21 -3.31 25.32
CA LEU A 38 0.36 -4.66 24.74
C LEU A 38 -0.72 -4.94 23.69
N LYS A 39 -1.97 -4.51 23.94
CA LYS A 39 -3.06 -4.65 22.97
C LYS A 39 -2.74 -3.90 21.66
N ARG A 40 -2.24 -2.66 21.72
CA ARG A 40 -1.88 -1.87 20.54
C ARG A 40 -0.66 -2.44 19.82
N LYS A 41 0.31 -3.00 20.56
CA LYS A 41 1.44 -3.74 19.95
C LYS A 41 0.97 -4.94 19.14
N ALA A 42 0.09 -5.75 19.69
CA ALA A 42 -0.46 -6.94 19.04
C ALA A 42 -1.27 -6.58 17.78
N ILE A 43 -2.11 -5.56 17.87
CA ILE A 43 -2.90 -5.07 16.72
C ILE A 43 -1.98 -4.57 15.60
N LEU A 44 -0.98 -3.75 15.92
CA LEU A 44 -0.06 -3.21 14.93
C LEU A 44 0.82 -4.29 14.30
N LEU A 45 1.26 -5.29 15.10
CA LEU A 45 1.99 -6.45 14.57
C LEU A 45 1.14 -7.24 13.58
N ALA A 46 -0.14 -7.48 13.89
CA ALA A 46 -1.06 -8.16 12.97
C ALA A 46 -1.24 -7.37 11.67
N LYS A 47 -1.46 -6.05 11.75
CA LYS A 47 -1.54 -5.18 10.56
C LYS A 47 -0.28 -5.28 9.69
N VAL A 48 0.90 -5.11 10.28
CA VAL A 48 2.18 -5.18 9.55
C VAL A 48 2.38 -6.55 8.87
N GLN A 49 1.92 -7.63 9.51
CA GLN A 49 1.94 -8.97 8.93
C GLN A 49 0.96 -9.09 7.75
N ASP A 50 -0.23 -8.50 7.85
CA ASP A 50 -1.21 -8.47 6.76
C ASP A 50 -0.65 -7.72 5.54
N GLU A 51 -0.03 -6.53 5.71
CA GLU A 51 0.62 -5.77 4.63
C GLU A 51 1.69 -6.59 3.89
N ALA A 52 2.51 -7.35 4.63
CA ALA A 52 3.47 -8.28 4.03
C ALA A 52 2.76 -9.38 3.22
N GLY A 53 1.64 -9.90 3.73
CA GLY A 53 0.79 -10.88 3.05
C GLY A 53 0.16 -10.32 1.78
N HIS A 54 -0.34 -9.08 1.81
CA HIS A 54 -0.87 -8.36 0.64
C HIS A 54 0.18 -8.27 -0.46
N GLY A 55 1.42 -7.88 -0.11
CA GLY A 55 2.55 -7.87 -1.04
C GLY A 55 2.76 -9.23 -1.71
N LEU A 56 2.71 -10.34 -0.94
CA LEU A 56 2.87 -11.69 -1.47
C LEU A 56 1.75 -12.07 -2.46
N TYR A 57 0.47 -11.75 -2.16
CA TYR A 57 -0.64 -12.02 -3.07
C TYR A 57 -0.50 -11.25 -4.38
N LEU A 58 -0.06 -10.01 -4.31
CA LEU A 58 0.13 -9.16 -5.48
C LEU A 58 1.32 -9.60 -6.33
N TYR A 59 2.45 -9.96 -5.71
CA TYR A 59 3.56 -10.55 -6.45
C TYR A 59 3.14 -11.85 -7.15
N ALA A 60 2.40 -12.74 -6.48
CA ALA A 60 1.89 -13.95 -7.11
C ALA A 60 0.97 -13.65 -8.31
N ALA A 61 0.15 -12.58 -8.22
CA ALA A 61 -0.64 -12.13 -9.37
C ALA A 61 0.22 -11.56 -10.50
N ALA A 62 1.32 -10.85 -10.20
CA ALA A 62 2.26 -10.33 -11.19
C ALA A 62 3.08 -11.44 -11.86
N GLU A 63 3.45 -12.49 -11.13
CA GLU A 63 4.18 -13.66 -11.66
C GLU A 63 3.41 -14.36 -12.78
N THR A 64 2.08 -14.28 -12.80
CA THR A 64 1.27 -14.81 -13.92
C THR A 64 1.36 -13.97 -15.19
N LEU A 65 2.15 -12.89 -15.20
CA LEU A 65 2.41 -12.00 -16.33
C LEU A 65 3.87 -12.08 -16.82
N ASP A 66 4.53 -13.22 -16.62
CA ASP A 66 5.92 -13.49 -17.04
C ASP A 66 6.97 -12.54 -16.43
N SER A 67 6.85 -12.25 -15.13
CA SER A 67 7.86 -11.56 -14.32
C SER A 67 8.07 -12.36 -13.04
N THR A 68 9.30 -12.43 -12.56
CA THR A 68 9.58 -13.14 -11.32
C THR A 68 9.50 -12.22 -10.10
N ARG A 69 9.15 -12.78 -8.96
CA ARG A 69 9.15 -12.05 -7.68
C ARG A 69 10.52 -11.50 -7.36
N ASP A 70 11.57 -12.27 -7.58
CA ASP A 70 12.94 -11.86 -7.30
C ASP A 70 13.35 -10.63 -8.11
N GLU A 71 13.06 -10.61 -9.43
CA GLU A 71 13.29 -9.42 -10.27
C GLU A 71 12.56 -8.17 -9.75
N MET A 72 11.31 -8.33 -9.30
CA MET A 72 10.51 -7.22 -8.77
C MET A 72 11.06 -6.72 -7.44
N ILE A 73 11.45 -7.62 -6.54
CA ILE A 73 12.03 -7.28 -5.23
C ILE A 73 13.41 -6.65 -5.39
N ASP A 74 14.26 -7.18 -6.27
CA ASP A 74 15.56 -6.58 -6.58
C ASP A 74 15.40 -5.17 -7.13
N ALA A 75 14.45 -4.94 -8.04
CA ALA A 75 14.16 -3.61 -8.53
C ALA A 75 13.75 -2.64 -7.41
N LEU A 76 12.98 -3.12 -6.42
CA LEU A 76 12.60 -2.34 -5.24
C LEU A 76 13.80 -1.97 -4.36
N HIS A 77 14.66 -2.95 -4.04
CA HIS A 77 15.85 -2.72 -3.22
C HIS A 77 16.90 -1.86 -3.92
N MET A 78 17.02 -1.97 -5.25
CA MET A 78 17.89 -1.11 -6.05
C MET A 78 17.34 0.30 -6.29
N GLY A 79 16.13 0.62 -5.80
CA GLY A 79 15.52 1.94 -5.97
C GLY A 79 15.03 2.22 -7.40
N ARG A 80 14.88 1.19 -8.22
CA ARG A 80 14.36 1.30 -9.59
C ARG A 80 12.85 1.15 -9.68
N ALA A 81 12.23 0.54 -8.66
CA ALA A 81 10.79 0.32 -8.61
C ALA A 81 10.05 1.54 -8.07
N LYS A 82 8.85 1.77 -8.60
CA LYS A 82 7.92 2.78 -8.09
C LYS A 82 6.95 2.14 -7.08
N TYR A 83 6.54 2.93 -6.10
CA TYR A 83 5.51 2.60 -5.10
C TYR A 83 4.76 3.87 -4.72
N SER A 84 3.73 3.79 -3.89
CA SER A 84 2.94 4.96 -3.49
C SER A 84 3.81 6.02 -2.80
N THR A 85 3.70 7.27 -3.25
CA THR A 85 4.49 8.40 -2.74
C THR A 85 4.28 8.65 -1.26
N ILE A 86 3.10 8.30 -0.75
CA ILE A 86 2.69 8.50 0.65
C ILE A 86 3.70 7.91 1.66
N PHE A 87 4.31 6.77 1.33
CA PHE A 87 5.27 6.09 2.21
C PHE A 87 6.63 6.79 2.33
N ASN A 88 6.82 7.92 1.65
CA ASN A 88 8.01 8.77 1.78
C ASN A 88 7.79 9.99 2.69
N TYR A 89 6.65 10.06 3.40
CA TYR A 89 6.40 11.04 4.44
C TYR A 89 6.76 10.49 5.83
N PRO A 90 7.17 11.36 6.78
CA PRO A 90 7.67 10.91 8.08
C PRO A 90 6.54 10.46 9.01
N THR A 91 6.81 9.41 9.80
CA THR A 91 5.94 8.91 10.87
C THR A 91 6.56 9.31 12.22
N LEU A 92 6.18 10.45 12.76
CA LEU A 92 6.87 11.14 13.86
C LEU A 92 6.30 10.78 15.24
N ALA A 93 5.00 10.52 15.34
CA ALA A 93 4.29 10.29 16.59
C ALA A 93 3.35 9.08 16.50
N TRP A 94 2.85 8.62 17.64
CA TRP A 94 1.86 7.55 17.66
C TRP A 94 0.57 7.92 16.92
N ALA A 95 0.20 9.19 16.91
CA ALA A 95 -0.94 9.69 16.15
C ALA A 95 -0.77 9.47 14.64
N ASP A 96 0.45 9.53 14.11
CA ASP A 96 0.69 9.22 12.68
C ASP A 96 0.28 7.79 12.33
N VAL A 97 0.54 6.83 13.22
CA VAL A 97 0.09 5.44 13.02
C VAL A 97 -1.43 5.36 12.95
N GLY A 98 -2.13 6.11 13.81
CA GLY A 98 -3.58 6.22 13.76
C GLY A 98 -4.09 6.89 12.49
N VAL A 99 -3.43 7.98 12.05
CA VAL A 99 -3.78 8.72 10.82
C VAL A 99 -3.47 7.89 9.56
N ILE A 100 -2.37 7.13 9.54
CA ILE A 100 -2.11 6.17 8.47
C ILE A 100 -3.28 5.19 8.38
N GLY A 101 -3.65 4.54 9.47
CA GLY A 101 -4.79 3.63 9.48
C GLY A 101 -6.10 4.29 9.03
N TRP A 102 -6.38 5.51 9.46
CA TRP A 102 -7.61 6.19 9.07
C TRP A 102 -7.59 6.74 7.64
N LEU A 103 -6.60 7.58 7.31
CA LEU A 103 -6.57 8.30 6.04
C LEU A 103 -5.90 7.50 4.92
N VAL A 104 -4.73 6.90 5.18
CA VAL A 104 -3.96 6.20 4.13
C VAL A 104 -4.64 4.90 3.76
N ASP A 105 -5.01 4.06 4.74
CA ASP A 105 -5.74 2.81 4.46
C ASP A 105 -7.15 3.11 3.93
N GLY A 106 -7.78 4.21 4.39
CA GLY A 106 -9.06 4.68 3.84
C GLY A 106 -8.97 5.04 2.36
N ALA A 107 -7.91 5.75 1.95
CA ALA A 107 -7.65 6.06 0.54
C ALA A 107 -7.26 4.81 -0.25
N ALA A 108 -6.50 3.89 0.36
CA ALA A 108 -6.16 2.60 -0.23
C ALA A 108 -7.43 1.80 -0.54
N ILE A 109 -8.34 1.62 0.43
CA ILE A 109 -9.62 0.93 0.25
C ILE A 109 -10.44 1.58 -0.88
N MET A 110 -10.52 2.91 -0.91
CA MET A 110 -11.25 3.64 -1.94
C MET A 110 -10.71 3.35 -3.35
N ASN A 111 -9.38 3.22 -3.50
CA ASN A 111 -8.71 2.82 -4.74
C ASN A 111 -8.87 1.32 -5.05
N GLN A 112 -8.85 0.46 -4.04
CA GLN A 112 -8.75 -0.99 -4.17
C GLN A 112 -10.10 -1.67 -4.42
N VAL A 113 -11.19 -1.21 -3.79
CA VAL A 113 -12.52 -1.83 -3.93
C VAL A 113 -12.98 -1.91 -5.39
N PRO A 114 -12.83 -0.89 -6.26
CA PRO A 114 -13.13 -1.02 -7.68
C PRO A 114 -12.29 -2.07 -8.41
N LEU A 115 -11.06 -2.36 -7.94
CA LEU A 115 -10.16 -3.36 -8.51
C LEU A 115 -10.63 -4.80 -8.27
N CYS A 116 -11.52 -5.05 -7.31
CA CYS A 116 -12.19 -6.33 -7.15
C CYS A 116 -12.97 -6.77 -8.42
N ARG A 117 -13.25 -5.82 -9.33
CA ARG A 117 -13.88 -6.04 -10.63
C ARG A 117 -12.94 -5.75 -11.80
N CYS A 118 -11.62 -5.77 -11.56
CA CYS A 118 -10.61 -5.63 -12.60
C CYS A 118 -10.81 -6.70 -13.69
N SER A 119 -10.56 -6.33 -14.94
CA SER A 119 -10.62 -7.25 -16.09
C SER A 119 -9.60 -8.41 -16.03
N TYR A 120 -8.60 -8.32 -15.14
CA TYR A 120 -7.60 -9.35 -14.91
C TYR A 120 -7.88 -10.15 -13.64
N GLY A 121 -8.33 -11.39 -13.81
CA GLY A 121 -8.82 -12.24 -12.73
C GLY A 121 -7.86 -12.49 -11.56
N PRO A 122 -6.56 -12.77 -11.77
CA PRO A 122 -5.62 -12.92 -10.66
C PRO A 122 -5.55 -11.70 -9.75
N TYR A 123 -5.50 -10.49 -10.33
CA TYR A 123 -5.50 -9.24 -9.57
C TYR A 123 -6.83 -9.00 -8.83
N ALA A 124 -7.97 -9.19 -9.52
CA ALA A 124 -9.29 -9.04 -8.91
C ALA A 124 -9.49 -9.96 -7.69
N ARG A 125 -9.04 -11.21 -7.77
CA ARG A 125 -9.12 -12.17 -6.64
C ARG A 125 -8.25 -11.77 -5.46
N ALA A 126 -7.03 -11.28 -5.71
CA ALA A 126 -6.17 -10.74 -4.64
C ALA A 126 -6.87 -9.58 -3.93
N MET A 127 -7.47 -8.64 -4.67
CA MET A 127 -8.17 -7.48 -4.12
C MET A 127 -9.34 -7.83 -3.21
N ILE A 128 -10.10 -8.90 -3.52
CA ILE A 128 -11.23 -9.31 -2.67
C ILE A 128 -10.76 -9.66 -1.25
N ARG A 129 -9.60 -10.28 -1.10
CA ARG A 129 -9.03 -10.60 0.20
C ARG A 129 -8.43 -9.36 0.86
N ILE A 130 -7.59 -8.63 0.15
CA ILE A 130 -6.90 -7.43 0.65
C ILE A 130 -7.90 -6.42 1.20
N CYS A 131 -8.96 -6.07 0.44
CA CYS A 131 -9.96 -5.11 0.90
C CYS A 131 -10.69 -5.50 2.20
N LYS A 132 -10.80 -6.79 2.51
CA LYS A 132 -11.40 -7.23 3.78
C LYS A 132 -10.47 -6.94 4.96
N GLU A 133 -9.18 -7.20 4.79
CA GLU A 133 -8.16 -6.99 5.81
C GLU A 133 -7.93 -5.47 6.01
N GLU A 134 -7.84 -4.69 4.94
CA GLU A 134 -7.73 -3.23 4.96
C GLU A 134 -8.88 -2.53 5.70
N SER A 135 -10.10 -3.02 5.56
CA SER A 135 -11.25 -2.46 6.29
C SER A 135 -11.11 -2.59 7.82
N PHE A 136 -10.41 -3.59 8.28
CA PHE A 136 -10.04 -3.75 9.69
C PHE A 136 -8.95 -2.75 10.09
N HIS A 137 -7.92 -2.57 9.25
CA HIS A 137 -6.84 -1.60 9.48
C HIS A 137 -7.37 -0.18 9.63
N GLN A 138 -8.22 0.26 8.70
CA GLN A 138 -8.87 1.58 8.76
C GLN A 138 -9.63 1.78 10.05
N ARG A 139 -10.45 0.80 10.45
CA ARG A 139 -11.22 0.88 11.69
C ARG A 139 -10.32 0.99 12.92
N GLN A 140 -9.23 0.21 12.99
CA GLN A 140 -8.29 0.24 14.11
C GLN A 140 -7.55 1.58 14.21
N GLY A 141 -7.17 2.18 13.08
CA GLY A 141 -6.61 3.51 13.02
C GLY A 141 -7.58 4.55 13.58
N PHE A 142 -8.81 4.57 13.06
CA PHE A 142 -9.85 5.49 13.51
C PHE A 142 -10.17 5.36 15.02
N GLU A 143 -10.33 4.13 15.52
CA GLU A 143 -10.55 3.87 16.96
C GLU A 143 -9.38 4.33 17.83
N SER A 144 -8.14 4.22 17.32
CA SER A 144 -6.96 4.71 18.01
C SER A 144 -7.00 6.24 18.16
N LEU A 145 -7.31 6.95 17.09
CA LEU A 145 -7.46 8.41 17.09
C LEU A 145 -8.62 8.85 17.98
N LEU A 146 -9.76 8.19 17.90
CA LEU A 146 -10.91 8.50 18.75
C LEU A 146 -10.57 8.35 20.24
N THR A 147 -9.75 7.37 20.61
CA THR A 147 -9.25 7.18 21.97
C THR A 147 -8.36 8.36 22.39
N MET A 148 -7.45 8.82 21.52
CA MET A 148 -6.57 9.96 21.80
C MET A 148 -7.34 11.28 21.87
N MET A 149 -8.33 11.49 21.02
CA MET A 149 -9.19 12.68 21.03
C MET A 149 -10.04 12.83 22.30
N ARG A 150 -10.33 11.72 22.97
CA ARG A 150 -10.99 11.68 24.29
C ARG A 150 -10.01 11.85 25.46
N GLY A 151 -8.73 11.93 25.18
CA GLY A 151 -7.67 12.01 26.19
C GLY A 151 -7.31 13.46 26.59
N THR A 152 -6.03 13.68 26.88
CA THR A 152 -5.48 14.98 27.28
C THR A 152 -5.40 15.96 26.11
N GLN A 153 -5.21 17.25 26.39
CA GLN A 153 -4.99 18.27 25.34
C GLN A 153 -3.78 17.91 24.48
N ALA A 154 -2.67 17.49 25.09
CA ALA A 154 -1.47 17.08 24.37
C ALA A 154 -1.72 15.91 23.38
N GLN A 155 -2.62 14.98 23.72
CA GLN A 155 -3.01 13.91 22.81
C GLN A 155 -3.87 14.42 21.64
N ARG A 156 -4.79 15.34 21.91
CA ARG A 156 -5.59 16.00 20.85
C ARG A 156 -4.71 16.81 19.89
N ASP A 157 -3.78 17.57 20.44
CA ASP A 157 -2.82 18.37 19.65
C ASP A 157 -1.94 17.47 18.78
N MET A 158 -1.49 16.34 19.30
CA MET A 158 -0.73 15.33 18.53
C MET A 158 -1.55 14.75 17.38
N VAL A 159 -2.84 14.50 17.57
CA VAL A 159 -3.73 14.01 16.49
C VAL A 159 -3.92 15.08 15.44
N GLN A 160 -4.18 16.32 15.84
CA GLN A 160 -4.36 17.43 14.90
C GLN A 160 -3.10 17.68 14.07
N ASP A 161 -1.91 17.72 14.71
CA ASP A 161 -0.62 17.84 14.02
C ASP A 161 -0.40 16.71 12.98
N ALA A 162 -0.77 15.48 13.32
CA ALA A 162 -0.68 14.39 12.37
C ALA A 162 -1.65 14.57 11.20
N VAL A 163 -2.91 14.97 11.44
CA VAL A 163 -3.90 15.25 10.39
C VAL A 163 -3.41 16.35 9.46
N ASP A 164 -2.83 17.41 10.01
CA ASP A 164 -2.29 18.55 9.25
C ASP A 164 -1.18 18.14 8.29
N ARG A 165 -0.34 17.20 8.68
CA ARG A 165 0.77 16.70 7.85
C ARG A 165 0.33 15.67 6.79
N TRP A 166 -0.70 14.87 7.05
CA TRP A 166 -1.07 13.76 6.18
C TRP A 166 -2.19 14.08 5.18
N TRP A 167 -3.00 15.11 5.40
CA TRP A 167 -4.18 15.39 4.58
C TRP A 167 -3.86 15.52 3.08
N PHE A 168 -3.04 16.50 2.70
CA PHE A 168 -2.71 16.74 1.30
C PHE A 168 -1.92 15.59 0.65
N PRO A 169 -0.91 14.99 1.29
CA PRO A 169 -0.25 13.81 0.77
C PRO A 169 -1.20 12.64 0.47
N VAL A 170 -2.19 12.42 1.30
CA VAL A 170 -3.18 11.35 1.10
C VAL A 170 -4.06 11.63 -0.13
N LEU A 171 -4.49 12.86 -0.34
CA LEU A 171 -5.29 13.22 -1.53
C LEU A 171 -4.52 12.97 -2.84
N MET A 172 -3.19 13.02 -2.81
CA MET A 172 -2.34 12.71 -3.97
C MET A 172 -2.21 11.19 -4.26
N MET A 173 -2.62 10.31 -3.33
CA MET A 173 -2.60 8.85 -3.55
C MET A 173 -3.52 8.39 -4.69
N PHE A 174 -4.53 9.17 -5.04
CA PHE A 174 -5.43 8.87 -6.16
C PHE A 174 -4.78 9.10 -7.52
N GLY A 175 -3.58 9.69 -7.55
CA GLY A 175 -2.84 10.03 -8.76
C GLY A 175 -3.21 11.41 -9.32
N PRO A 176 -2.55 11.85 -10.41
CA PRO A 176 -2.83 13.12 -11.05
C PRO A 176 -4.29 13.25 -11.53
N PRO A 177 -4.79 14.47 -11.75
CA PRO A 177 -6.10 14.69 -12.38
C PRO A 177 -6.25 13.90 -13.68
N ASP A 178 -7.46 13.49 -14.00
CA ASP A 178 -7.70 12.60 -15.15
C ASP A 178 -7.21 13.19 -16.47
N ASN A 179 -7.32 14.51 -16.65
CA ASN A 179 -6.81 15.24 -17.82
C ASN A 179 -5.27 15.30 -17.89
N ALA A 180 -4.56 15.09 -16.79
CA ALA A 180 -3.10 15.07 -16.70
C ALA A 180 -2.52 13.65 -16.52
N SER A 181 -3.39 12.63 -16.41
CA SER A 181 -2.99 11.25 -16.21
C SER A 181 -2.84 10.52 -17.55
N PRO A 182 -1.62 10.16 -17.98
CA PRO A 182 -1.38 9.63 -19.33
C PRO A 182 -1.99 8.24 -19.57
N ASN A 183 -2.36 7.54 -18.52
CA ASN A 183 -2.83 6.16 -18.60
C ASN A 183 -4.29 5.96 -18.11
N SER A 184 -4.95 6.99 -17.56
CA SER A 184 -6.27 6.85 -16.93
C SER A 184 -7.30 6.36 -17.95
N ALA A 185 -7.46 7.04 -19.06
CA ALA A 185 -8.43 6.70 -20.11
C ALA A 185 -8.23 5.26 -20.64
N GLN A 186 -6.98 4.87 -20.89
CA GLN A 186 -6.68 3.54 -21.42
C GLN A 186 -6.92 2.43 -20.40
N THR A 187 -6.59 2.65 -19.12
CA THR A 187 -6.86 1.67 -18.05
C THR A 187 -8.35 1.50 -17.79
N MET A 188 -9.11 2.58 -17.92
CA MET A 188 -10.57 2.55 -17.87
C MET A 188 -11.17 1.77 -19.06
N ALA A 189 -10.73 2.06 -20.29
CA ALA A 189 -11.18 1.37 -21.50
C ALA A 189 -10.91 -0.15 -21.44
N TRP A 190 -9.82 -0.55 -20.85
CA TRP A 190 -9.48 -1.97 -20.65
C TRP A 190 -10.22 -2.61 -19.46
N GLY A 191 -10.95 -1.84 -18.66
CA GLY A 191 -11.60 -2.34 -17.45
C GLY A 191 -10.62 -2.78 -16.35
N ILE A 192 -9.36 -2.34 -16.41
CA ILE A 192 -8.39 -2.53 -15.31
C ILE A 192 -8.83 -1.65 -14.14
N LYS A 193 -9.14 -0.38 -14.41
CA LYS A 193 -9.70 0.60 -13.50
C LYS A 193 -11.15 0.87 -13.89
N ARG A 194 -12.03 1.14 -12.92
CA ARG A 194 -13.47 1.31 -13.14
C ARG A 194 -14.00 2.68 -12.74
N ILE A 195 -13.22 3.44 -12.00
CA ILE A 195 -13.56 4.76 -11.49
C ILE A 195 -12.35 5.66 -11.71
N SER A 196 -12.57 6.91 -12.08
CA SER A 196 -11.53 7.87 -12.37
C SER A 196 -10.74 8.30 -11.12
N ASN A 197 -9.58 8.93 -11.30
CA ASN A 197 -8.80 9.47 -10.18
C ASN A 197 -9.56 10.56 -9.45
N ASP A 198 -10.18 11.45 -10.22
CA ASP A 198 -10.88 12.60 -9.67
C ASP A 198 -12.16 12.18 -8.93
N ASP A 199 -12.92 11.20 -9.46
CA ASP A 199 -14.09 10.65 -8.78
C ASP A 199 -13.73 9.94 -7.48
N LEU A 200 -12.64 9.16 -7.45
CA LEU A 200 -12.20 8.46 -6.24
C LEU A 200 -11.76 9.46 -5.18
N ARG A 201 -10.99 10.48 -5.55
CA ARG A 201 -10.55 11.55 -4.66
C ARG A 201 -11.75 12.31 -4.08
N GLN A 202 -12.73 12.66 -4.91
CA GLN A 202 -13.94 13.36 -4.48
C GLN A 202 -14.70 12.53 -3.45
N ARG A 203 -14.95 11.26 -3.73
CA ARG A 203 -15.64 10.34 -2.79
C ARG A 203 -14.89 10.21 -1.47
N PHE A 204 -13.55 10.18 -1.53
CA PHE A 204 -12.73 10.12 -0.32
C PHE A 204 -12.87 11.40 0.51
N VAL A 205 -12.81 12.58 -0.12
CA VAL A 205 -13.01 13.86 0.58
C VAL A 205 -14.37 13.89 1.26
N ASP A 206 -15.45 13.57 0.52
CA ASP A 206 -16.82 13.61 1.04
C ASP A 206 -16.99 12.70 2.27
N ALA A 207 -16.46 11.48 2.19
CA ALA A 207 -16.53 10.52 3.30
C ALA A 207 -15.68 10.95 4.50
N THR A 208 -14.49 11.50 4.24
CA THR A 208 -13.52 11.86 5.29
C THR A 208 -13.96 13.08 6.09
N VAL A 209 -14.63 14.05 5.46
CA VAL A 209 -15.18 15.23 6.18
C VAL A 209 -16.13 14.79 7.29
N GLU A 210 -17.03 13.84 7.01
CA GLU A 210 -17.95 13.35 8.03
C GLU A 210 -17.22 12.59 9.15
N GLN A 211 -16.20 11.82 8.81
CA GLN A 211 -15.38 11.12 9.81
C GLN A 211 -14.57 12.09 10.67
N ALA A 212 -14.03 13.16 10.08
CA ALA A 212 -13.31 14.22 10.80
C ALA A 212 -14.21 14.92 11.84
N ARG A 213 -15.48 15.16 11.50
CA ARG A 213 -16.47 15.72 12.45
C ARG A 213 -16.69 14.79 13.64
N VAL A 214 -16.80 13.47 13.39
CA VAL A 214 -16.95 12.48 14.46
C VAL A 214 -15.72 12.42 15.37
N LEU A 215 -14.50 12.54 14.79
CA LEU A 215 -13.26 12.60 15.54
C LEU A 215 -13.12 13.93 16.32
N GLY A 216 -13.73 15.00 15.85
CA GLY A 216 -13.54 16.34 16.40
C GLY A 216 -12.20 16.99 15.98
N VAL A 217 -11.68 16.64 14.79
CA VAL A 217 -10.50 17.23 14.18
C VAL A 217 -10.88 18.17 13.04
N THR A 218 -9.99 19.13 12.74
CA THR A 218 -10.14 20.04 11.60
C THR A 218 -9.25 19.54 10.46
N LEU A 219 -9.82 19.38 9.26
CA LEU A 219 -9.01 19.12 8.07
C LEU A 219 -8.33 20.43 7.62
N PRO A 220 -7.02 20.43 7.38
CA PRO A 220 -6.23 21.65 7.15
C PRO A 220 -6.33 22.14 5.70
N ASP A 221 -7.55 22.30 5.22
CA ASP A 221 -7.84 22.65 3.83
C ASP A 221 -8.71 23.91 3.78
N PRO A 222 -8.14 25.08 3.42
CA PRO A 222 -8.87 26.34 3.37
C PRO A 222 -9.92 26.39 2.25
N GLY A 223 -9.82 25.52 1.25
CA GLY A 223 -10.80 25.39 0.19
C GLY A 223 -11.96 24.46 0.52
N LEU A 224 -11.90 23.76 1.67
CA LEU A 224 -12.88 22.75 2.02
C LEU A 224 -14.22 23.38 2.43
N ARG A 225 -15.22 23.24 1.55
CA ARG A 225 -16.59 23.76 1.78
C ARG A 225 -17.61 22.92 1.05
N TRP A 226 -18.79 22.78 1.63
CA TRP A 226 -19.90 22.12 0.95
C TRP A 226 -20.38 22.95 -0.24
N ASN A 227 -20.49 22.33 -1.39
CA ASN A 227 -21.03 22.92 -2.61
C ASN A 227 -22.38 22.27 -2.91
N ALA A 228 -23.46 23.00 -2.64
CA ALA A 228 -24.82 22.49 -2.77
C ALA A 228 -25.22 22.22 -4.24
N GLU A 229 -24.65 22.95 -5.21
CA GLU A 229 -24.92 22.74 -6.63
C GLU A 229 -24.32 21.43 -7.15
N ARG A 230 -23.13 21.07 -6.64
CA ARG A 230 -22.43 19.83 -7.00
C ARG A 230 -22.83 18.64 -6.13
N GLY A 231 -23.39 18.87 -4.95
CA GLY A 231 -23.67 17.84 -3.96
C GLY A 231 -22.37 17.20 -3.37
N HIS A 232 -21.27 17.94 -3.35
CA HIS A 232 -19.94 17.49 -2.92
C HIS A 232 -19.19 18.60 -2.18
N TYR A 233 -18.15 18.22 -1.43
CA TYR A 233 -17.22 19.19 -0.87
C TYR A 233 -16.23 19.68 -1.94
N ASP A 234 -16.10 20.99 -2.11
CA ASP A 234 -14.93 21.58 -2.78
C ASP A 234 -13.71 21.46 -1.87
N PHE A 235 -12.52 21.38 -2.44
CA PHE A 235 -11.25 21.33 -1.73
C PHE A 235 -10.17 22.08 -2.51
N SER A 236 -9.07 22.43 -1.84
CA SER A 236 -7.96 23.20 -2.43
C SER A 236 -7.25 22.43 -3.54
N PRO A 237 -6.70 23.12 -4.56
CA PRO A 237 -5.82 22.51 -5.55
C PRO A 237 -4.62 21.81 -4.89
N LEU A 238 -4.24 20.65 -5.41
CA LEU A 238 -3.12 19.86 -4.91
C LEU A 238 -1.79 20.28 -5.55
N ASP A 239 -0.71 20.20 -4.79
CA ASP A 239 0.64 20.48 -5.28
C ASP A 239 1.22 19.27 -6.05
N TRP A 240 0.98 19.24 -7.35
CA TRP A 240 1.51 18.20 -8.24
C TRP A 240 3.02 18.34 -8.48
N THR A 241 3.64 19.46 -8.14
CA THR A 241 5.10 19.64 -8.16
C THR A 241 5.71 18.85 -7.00
N GLU A 242 5.15 18.96 -5.80
CA GLU A 242 5.53 18.14 -4.65
C GLU A 242 5.35 16.65 -4.95
N PHE A 243 4.21 16.27 -5.52
CA PHE A 243 3.97 14.87 -5.92
C PHE A 243 5.08 14.34 -6.84
N LYS A 244 5.45 15.09 -7.88
CA LYS A 244 6.53 14.70 -8.81
C LYS A 244 7.88 14.63 -8.08
N ARG A 245 8.18 15.59 -7.22
CA ARG A 245 9.40 15.62 -6.41
C ARG A 245 9.56 14.35 -5.58
N VAL A 246 8.49 13.91 -4.90
CA VAL A 246 8.48 12.67 -4.11
C VAL A 246 8.57 11.44 -5.00
N LEU A 247 7.84 11.42 -6.11
CA LEU A 247 7.86 10.30 -7.08
C LEU A 247 9.25 10.09 -7.70
N ASP A 248 10.02 11.16 -7.87
CA ASP A 248 11.38 11.14 -8.44
C ASP A 248 12.48 10.90 -7.39
N GLY A 249 12.11 10.62 -6.14
CA GLY A 249 13.04 10.24 -5.09
C GLY A 249 13.57 11.38 -4.23
N HIS A 250 12.97 12.57 -4.32
CA HIS A 250 13.40 13.80 -3.62
C HIS A 250 12.44 14.23 -2.50
N GLY A 251 11.55 13.34 -2.05
CA GLY A 251 10.65 13.58 -0.92
C GLY A 251 11.36 13.53 0.44
N PRO A 252 10.62 13.84 1.51
CA PRO A 252 11.23 14.04 2.85
C PRO A 252 11.96 12.80 3.38
N CYS A 253 11.52 11.59 3.04
CA CYS A 253 12.12 10.35 3.56
C CYS A 253 12.63 9.39 2.47
N ASN A 254 12.57 9.71 1.19
CA ASN A 254 12.93 8.79 0.11
C ASN A 254 14.33 8.18 0.29
N ARG A 255 15.34 9.02 0.52
CA ARG A 255 16.73 8.59 0.62
C ARG A 255 16.98 7.71 1.84
N GLU A 256 16.47 8.12 3.00
CA GLU A 256 16.62 7.36 4.24
C GLU A 256 15.92 6.00 4.15
N ARG A 257 14.69 5.97 3.65
CA ARG A 257 13.92 4.73 3.50
C ARG A 257 14.56 3.75 2.51
N LEU A 258 15.12 4.25 1.40
CA LEU A 258 15.86 3.41 0.47
C LEU A 258 17.15 2.87 1.10
N ALA A 259 17.92 3.72 1.79
CA ALA A 259 19.15 3.30 2.46
C ALA A 259 18.88 2.24 3.54
N THR A 260 17.81 2.41 4.32
CA THR A 260 17.41 1.47 5.37
C THR A 260 16.99 0.12 4.77
N ARG A 261 16.19 0.12 3.70
CA ARG A 261 15.80 -1.14 3.02
C ARG A 261 16.98 -1.87 2.44
N ARG A 262 17.92 -1.16 1.78
CA ARG A 262 19.14 -1.75 1.23
C ARG A 262 19.97 -2.39 2.31
N ARG A 263 20.28 -1.63 3.36
CA ARG A 263 21.06 -2.16 4.50
C ARG A 263 20.43 -3.41 5.10
N ALA A 264 19.13 -3.37 5.40
CA ALA A 264 18.43 -4.54 5.95
C ALA A 264 18.41 -5.74 4.99
N HIS A 265 18.32 -5.48 3.68
CA HIS A 265 18.42 -6.52 2.66
C HIS A 265 19.82 -7.16 2.64
N ASP A 266 20.87 -6.33 2.64
CA ASP A 266 22.26 -6.78 2.62
C ASP A 266 22.62 -7.53 3.91
N GLU A 267 22.26 -7.01 5.08
CA GLU A 267 22.44 -7.66 6.38
C GLU A 267 21.72 -9.03 6.48
N GLY A 268 20.61 -9.21 5.74
CA GLY A 268 19.86 -10.46 5.65
C GLY A 268 20.36 -11.46 4.61
N GLU A 269 21.44 -11.18 3.87
CA GLU A 269 21.93 -12.01 2.76
C GLU A 269 22.23 -13.45 3.21
N TRP A 270 22.93 -13.63 4.30
CA TRP A 270 23.28 -14.95 4.84
C TRP A 270 22.05 -15.81 5.16
N VAL A 271 20.93 -15.19 5.61
CA VAL A 271 19.67 -15.92 5.88
C VAL A 271 19.06 -16.41 4.57
N ARG A 272 19.07 -15.56 3.53
CA ARG A 272 18.56 -15.93 2.20
C ARG A 272 19.40 -17.05 1.57
N GLU A 273 20.71 -16.97 1.68
CA GLU A 273 21.64 -18.02 1.23
C GLU A 273 21.39 -19.35 1.93
N ALA A 274 21.25 -19.33 3.27
CA ALA A 274 20.93 -20.53 4.04
C ALA A 274 19.57 -21.13 3.65
N ALA A 275 18.55 -20.30 3.44
CA ALA A 275 17.22 -20.73 3.00
C ALA A 275 17.27 -21.36 1.59
N LEU A 276 18.01 -20.75 0.65
CA LEU A 276 18.20 -21.27 -0.70
C LEU A 276 18.97 -22.60 -0.70
N ALA A 277 20.03 -22.71 0.11
CA ALA A 277 20.79 -23.94 0.27
C ALA A 277 19.90 -25.08 0.81
N HIS A 278 19.08 -24.78 1.82
CA HIS A 278 18.11 -25.74 2.35
C HIS A 278 17.06 -26.17 1.29
N ALA A 279 16.51 -25.22 0.55
CA ALA A 279 15.54 -25.50 -0.50
C ALA A 279 16.13 -26.40 -1.60
N ARG A 280 17.37 -26.13 -2.04
CA ARG A 280 18.10 -26.97 -3.01
C ARG A 280 18.32 -28.38 -2.47
N LYS A 281 18.72 -28.51 -1.21
CA LYS A 281 18.90 -29.83 -0.56
C LYS A 281 17.59 -30.63 -0.52
N ARG A 282 16.48 -29.99 -0.16
CA ARG A 282 15.15 -30.63 -0.19
C ARG A 282 14.73 -31.06 -1.59
N ALA A 283 14.93 -30.20 -2.58
CA ALA A 283 14.60 -30.55 -3.97
C ALA A 283 15.40 -31.76 -4.45
N ALA A 284 16.71 -31.81 -4.20
CA ALA A 284 17.55 -32.95 -4.54
C ALA A 284 17.10 -34.23 -3.82
N HIS A 285 16.75 -34.15 -2.54
CA HIS A 285 16.22 -35.28 -1.78
C HIS A 285 14.91 -35.80 -2.35
N ASN A 286 13.97 -34.91 -2.70
CA ASN A 286 12.68 -35.30 -3.29
C ASN A 286 12.87 -35.97 -4.65
N VAL A 287 13.81 -35.50 -5.49
CA VAL A 287 14.15 -36.14 -6.77
C VAL A 287 14.71 -37.54 -6.52
N ALA A 288 15.60 -37.71 -5.56
CA ALA A 288 16.15 -39.03 -5.21
C ALA A 288 15.06 -39.99 -4.71
N LEU A 289 14.14 -39.54 -3.86
CA LEU A 289 13.00 -40.36 -3.42
C LEU A 289 12.08 -40.76 -4.57
N ALA A 290 11.79 -39.84 -5.49
CA ALA A 290 10.97 -40.10 -6.66
C ALA A 290 11.61 -41.17 -7.59
N ALA A 291 12.93 -41.11 -7.77
CA ALA A 291 13.67 -42.10 -8.55
C ALA A 291 13.64 -43.50 -7.93
N LEU A 292 13.66 -43.60 -6.58
CA LEU A 292 13.52 -44.89 -5.87
C LEU A 292 12.12 -45.44 -5.90
N ALA A 293 11.10 -44.57 -6.04
CA ALA A 293 9.70 -45.00 -6.10
C ALA A 293 9.23 -45.42 -7.50
N THR A 294 10.06 -45.26 -8.54
CA THR A 294 9.72 -45.69 -9.90
C THR A 294 9.86 -47.22 -9.99
N PRO A 295 8.80 -48.00 -10.28
CA PRO A 295 8.90 -49.46 -10.41
C PRO A 295 9.87 -49.82 -11.53
N VAL A 296 10.81 -50.73 -11.26
CA VAL A 296 11.62 -51.38 -12.30
C VAL A 296 10.64 -52.17 -13.18
N ALA A 297 10.56 -51.84 -14.46
CA ALA A 297 9.77 -52.61 -15.41
C ALA A 297 10.27 -54.08 -15.37
N PRO A 298 9.37 -55.09 -15.34
CA PRO A 298 9.81 -56.48 -15.42
C PRO A 298 10.62 -56.68 -16.71
N ALA A 299 11.78 -57.30 -16.59
CA ALA A 299 12.55 -57.73 -17.75
C ALA A 299 11.75 -58.83 -18.46
N ASP A 300 11.45 -58.64 -19.74
CA ASP A 300 10.86 -59.64 -20.63
C ASP A 300 11.82 -60.81 -20.90
#